data_6862e580ef2271eaa5ef2a234564ecba
#
_entry.id   6862e580ef2271eaa5ef2a234564ecba
#
_cell.length_a   1.000
_cell.length_b   1.000
_cell.length_c   1.000
_cell.angle_alpha   90.00
_cell.angle_beta   90.00
_cell.angle_gamma   90.00
#
_symmetry.space_group_name_H-M   'P 1'
#
loop_
_entity.id
_entity.type
_entity.pdbx_description
1 polymer ?
#
loop_
_entity_poly.entity_id
_entity_poly.type
_entity_poly.pdbx_seq_one_letter_code
_entity_poly.pdbx_strand_id
1 'polypeptide(L)'
;MVSKPSQPSINQISVEELAQRLSSKEPIQLVDVREPQEVAIAHIDGFVNLPLSQFPDWADEVHIRLDPDAETLVLCHHGIRSAQMCQWLVVQGFTNVKNVIGGIDAYSTLIDHSIPQY
;
A
#
# COMPACT_ATOMS: atom_id res chain seq x y z
N MET A 1 -10.89 29.57 16.07
CA MET A 1 -11.39 28.51 15.26
C MET A 1 -10.94 27.16 15.76
N VAL A 2 -11.86 26.28 15.86
CA VAL A 2 -11.57 24.95 16.38
C VAL A 2 -11.12 24.06 15.24
N SER A 3 -9.94 23.52 15.33
CA SER A 3 -9.57 22.45 14.44
C SER A 3 -10.27 21.18 14.94
N LYS A 4 -10.99 20.53 14.06
CA LYS A 4 -11.58 19.25 14.42
C LYS A 4 -10.49 18.20 14.54
N PRO A 5 -10.64 17.26 15.45
CA PRO A 5 -9.75 16.12 15.45
C PRO A 5 -9.86 15.44 14.10
N SER A 6 -8.77 15.35 13.42
CA SER A 6 -8.73 14.72 12.13
C SER A 6 -8.01 13.41 12.25
N GLN A 7 -8.40 12.49 11.40
CA GLN A 7 -7.57 11.32 11.19
C GLN A 7 -6.23 11.78 10.59
N PRO A 8 -5.16 11.04 10.83
CA PRO A 8 -3.88 11.39 10.25
C PRO A 8 -4.00 11.56 8.74
N SER A 9 -3.40 12.60 8.22
CA SER A 9 -3.31 12.78 6.78
C SER A 9 -2.47 11.67 6.20
N ILE A 10 -2.92 11.09 5.10
CA ILE A 10 -2.14 10.12 4.37
C ILE A 10 -1.66 10.73 3.07
N ASN A 11 -0.43 10.46 2.72
CA ASN A 11 0.13 10.85 1.44
C ASN A 11 -0.32 9.84 0.38
N GLN A 12 -0.27 10.27 -0.87
CA GLN A 12 -0.68 9.45 -1.99
C GLN A 12 0.41 9.44 -3.05
N ILE A 13 0.44 8.38 -3.83
CA ILE A 13 1.34 8.24 -4.95
C ILE A 13 0.54 7.72 -6.14
N SER A 14 0.79 8.27 -7.33
CA SER A 14 0.14 7.79 -8.55
C SER A 14 0.77 6.50 -9.03
N VAL A 15 0.08 5.78 -9.93
CA VAL A 15 0.66 4.57 -10.52
C VAL A 15 1.85 4.90 -11.42
N GLU A 16 1.87 6.08 -12.04
CA GLU A 16 3.02 6.53 -12.81
C GLU A 16 4.24 6.73 -11.93
N GLU A 17 4.06 7.38 -10.78
CA GLU A 17 5.13 7.55 -9.81
C GLU A 17 5.56 6.23 -9.21
N LEU A 18 4.61 5.33 -8.94
CA LEU A 18 4.93 3.98 -8.47
C LEU A 18 5.83 3.26 -9.46
N ALA A 19 5.50 3.32 -10.76
CA ALA A 19 6.31 2.68 -11.78
C ALA A 19 7.74 3.22 -11.80
N GLN A 20 7.90 4.53 -11.63
CA GLN A 20 9.23 5.14 -11.52
C GLN A 20 9.98 4.63 -10.30
N ARG A 21 9.30 4.53 -9.16
CA ARG A 21 9.92 4.06 -7.91
C ARG A 21 10.31 2.59 -8.00
N LEU A 22 9.51 1.78 -8.69
CA LEU A 22 9.84 0.36 -8.87
C LEU A 22 11.08 0.15 -9.75
N SER A 23 11.35 1.07 -10.66
CA SER A 23 12.55 1.00 -11.48
C SER A 23 13.76 1.66 -10.82
N SER A 24 13.56 2.36 -9.72
CA SER A 24 14.62 2.98 -8.93
C SER A 24 15.27 1.95 -8.02
N LYS A 25 16.53 2.20 -7.66
CA LYS A 25 17.24 1.35 -6.68
C LYS A 25 17.11 1.88 -5.26
N GLU A 26 16.31 2.93 -5.04
CA GLU A 26 16.10 3.45 -3.70
C GLU A 26 15.30 2.45 -2.86
N PRO A 27 15.66 2.27 -1.59
CA PRO A 27 14.95 1.33 -0.73
C PRO A 27 13.54 1.85 -0.42
N ILE A 28 12.55 1.01 -0.69
CA ILE A 28 11.15 1.26 -0.34
C ILE A 28 10.53 -0.05 0.14
N GLN A 29 9.53 0.07 0.99
CA GLN A 29 8.73 -1.06 1.41
C GLN A 29 7.44 -1.09 0.59
N LEU A 30 7.09 -2.24 0.05
CA LEU A 30 5.94 -2.40 -0.81
C LEU A 30 4.99 -3.40 -0.15
N VAL A 31 3.78 -2.95 0.17
CA VAL A 31 2.80 -3.75 0.91
C VAL A 31 1.51 -3.84 0.12
N ASP A 32 1.05 -5.08 -0.10
CA ASP A 32 -0.22 -5.36 -0.77
C ASP A 32 -1.18 -5.92 0.26
N VAL A 33 -2.29 -5.21 0.51
CA VAL A 33 -3.25 -5.59 1.56
C VAL A 33 -4.45 -6.37 1.03
N ARG A 34 -4.39 -6.79 -0.25
CA ARG A 34 -5.45 -7.58 -0.85
C ARG A 34 -5.44 -9.02 -0.32
N GLU A 35 -6.52 -9.72 -0.60
CA GLU A 35 -6.63 -11.12 -0.23
C GLU A 35 -5.72 -11.98 -1.09
N PRO A 36 -5.22 -13.12 -0.57
CA PRO A 36 -4.33 -13.99 -1.35
C PRO A 36 -4.92 -14.44 -2.68
N GLN A 37 -6.24 -14.62 -2.76
CA GLN A 37 -6.91 -14.99 -4.00
C GLN A 37 -6.80 -13.89 -5.05
N GLU A 38 -6.85 -12.62 -4.63
CA GLU A 38 -6.66 -11.48 -5.53
C GLU A 38 -5.22 -11.42 -6.05
N VAL A 39 -4.26 -11.64 -5.15
CA VAL A 39 -2.84 -11.64 -5.50
C VAL A 39 -2.53 -12.75 -6.50
N ALA A 40 -3.20 -13.88 -6.38
CA ALA A 40 -3.04 -14.99 -7.30
C ALA A 40 -3.56 -14.66 -8.71
N ILE A 41 -4.58 -13.81 -8.81
CA ILE A 41 -5.13 -13.39 -10.10
C ILE A 41 -4.23 -12.37 -10.78
N ALA A 42 -3.76 -11.38 -10.02
CA ALA A 42 -2.99 -10.25 -10.54
C ALA A 42 -2.10 -9.72 -9.43
N HIS A 43 -0.83 -9.47 -9.72
CA HIS A 43 0.09 -8.92 -8.72
C HIS A 43 1.18 -8.09 -9.38
N ILE A 44 1.83 -7.26 -8.58
CA ILE A 44 3.04 -6.54 -8.96
C ILE A 44 4.19 -7.14 -8.16
N ASP A 45 5.26 -7.53 -8.84
CA ASP A 45 6.42 -8.15 -8.17
C ASP A 45 7.02 -7.21 -7.12
N GLY A 46 7.50 -7.80 -6.04
CA GLY A 46 8.17 -7.05 -4.97
C GLY A 46 7.29 -6.65 -3.81
N PHE A 47 5.98 -6.80 -3.91
CA PHE A 47 5.06 -6.47 -2.81
C PHE A 47 4.94 -7.64 -1.84
N VAL A 48 5.00 -7.32 -0.55
CA VAL A 48 4.69 -8.26 0.53
C VAL A 48 3.18 -8.26 0.75
N ASN A 49 2.57 -9.42 0.80
CA ASN A 49 1.13 -9.52 1.03
C ASN A 49 0.82 -9.59 2.54
N LEU A 50 0.12 -8.57 3.03
CA LEU A 50 -0.43 -8.53 4.38
C LEU A 50 -1.94 -8.39 4.27
N PRO A 51 -2.68 -9.49 4.08
CA PRO A 51 -4.12 -9.41 3.82
C PRO A 51 -4.87 -8.83 5.01
N LEU A 52 -5.76 -7.88 4.76
CA LEU A 52 -6.53 -7.26 5.85
C LEU A 52 -7.44 -8.24 6.57
N SER A 53 -7.92 -9.29 5.88
CA SER A 53 -8.71 -10.33 6.54
C SER A 53 -7.91 -11.10 7.59
N GLN A 54 -6.59 -11.08 7.49
CA GLN A 54 -5.69 -11.76 8.43
C GLN A 54 -5.02 -10.77 9.37
N PHE A 55 -5.58 -9.59 9.52
CA PHE A 55 -5.04 -8.55 10.38
C PHE A 55 -4.67 -9.05 11.78
N PRO A 56 -5.51 -9.84 12.47
CA PRO A 56 -5.12 -10.33 13.81
C PRO A 56 -3.85 -11.18 13.81
N ASP A 57 -3.53 -11.80 12.68
CA ASP A 57 -2.38 -12.69 12.60
C ASP A 57 -1.06 -11.95 12.46
N TRP A 58 -1.06 -10.77 11.82
CA TRP A 58 0.19 -10.05 11.54
C TRP A 58 0.30 -8.68 12.22
N ALA A 59 -0.80 -8.14 12.76
CA ALA A 59 -0.81 -6.77 13.28
C ALA A 59 0.19 -6.56 14.41
N ASP A 60 0.30 -7.53 15.33
CA ASP A 60 1.21 -7.44 16.46
C ASP A 60 2.68 -7.51 16.04
N GLU A 61 2.95 -7.98 14.83
CA GLU A 61 4.30 -8.15 14.32
C GLU A 61 4.67 -7.07 13.30
N VAL A 62 3.81 -6.06 13.10
CA VAL A 62 4.02 -5.10 12.02
C VAL A 62 5.35 -4.37 12.14
N HIS A 63 5.78 -4.04 13.38
CA HIS A 63 7.06 -3.35 13.60
C HIS A 63 8.27 -4.26 13.41
N ILE A 64 8.05 -5.58 13.38
CA ILE A 64 9.10 -6.54 13.06
C ILE A 64 9.18 -6.77 11.56
N ARG A 65 8.01 -6.80 10.91
CA ARG A 65 7.92 -7.09 9.48
C ARG A 65 8.25 -5.89 8.61
N LEU A 66 7.97 -4.68 9.10
CA LEU A 66 8.17 -3.44 8.36
C LEU A 66 8.95 -2.46 9.22
N ASP A 67 9.79 -1.66 8.58
CA ASP A 67 10.55 -0.61 9.24
C ASP A 67 9.69 0.66 9.29
N PRO A 68 9.33 1.17 10.49
CA PRO A 68 8.50 2.38 10.59
C PRO A 68 9.14 3.62 10.00
N ASP A 69 10.47 3.65 9.88
CA ASP A 69 11.18 4.83 9.37
C ASP A 69 11.39 4.77 7.85
N ALA A 70 11.11 3.65 7.21
CA ALA A 70 11.28 3.50 5.78
C ALA A 70 10.03 3.94 5.03
N GLU A 71 10.23 4.45 3.82
CA GLU A 71 9.11 4.77 2.95
C GLU A 71 8.33 3.51 2.62
N THR A 72 7.01 3.58 2.80
CA THR A 72 6.12 2.43 2.65
C THR A 72 4.99 2.77 1.69
N LEU A 73 4.88 2.03 0.60
CA LEU A 73 3.84 2.20 -0.40
C LEU A 73 2.84 1.07 -0.25
N VAL A 74 1.55 1.41 -0.16
CA VAL A 74 0.49 0.43 0.15
C VAL A 74 -0.48 0.33 -1.02
N LEU A 75 -0.74 -0.89 -1.45
CA LEU A 75 -1.52 -1.22 -2.63
C LEU A 75 -2.74 -2.06 -2.26
N CYS A 76 -3.87 -1.77 -2.91
CA CYS A 76 -5.01 -2.68 -2.94
C CYS A 76 -5.62 -2.69 -4.34
N HIS A 77 -6.89 -3.12 -4.48
CA HIS A 77 -7.53 -3.20 -5.80
C HIS A 77 -7.76 -1.80 -6.40
N HIS A 78 -8.40 -0.90 -5.64
CA HIS A 78 -8.79 0.43 -6.12
C HIS A 78 -8.26 1.59 -5.27
N GLY A 79 -7.55 1.33 -4.18
CA GLY A 79 -7.00 2.38 -3.33
C GLY A 79 -7.77 2.67 -2.04
N ILE A 80 -8.85 1.93 -1.76
CA ILE A 80 -9.71 2.18 -0.59
C ILE A 80 -9.20 1.43 0.64
N ARG A 81 -9.01 0.12 0.53
CA ARG A 81 -8.47 -0.69 1.64
C ARG A 81 -7.06 -0.26 2.03
N SER A 82 -6.26 0.08 1.03
CA SER A 82 -4.89 0.53 1.25
C SER A 82 -4.86 1.88 1.97
N ALA A 83 -5.81 2.78 1.71
CA ALA A 83 -5.90 4.03 2.43
C ALA A 83 -6.18 3.80 3.92
N GLN A 84 -7.03 2.85 4.25
CA GLN A 84 -7.30 2.48 5.65
C GLN A 84 -6.03 1.92 6.31
N MET A 85 -5.31 1.08 5.61
CA MET A 85 -4.04 0.55 6.11
C MET A 85 -3.03 1.66 6.36
N CYS A 86 -2.93 2.64 5.46
CA CYS A 86 -2.04 3.77 5.63
C CYS A 86 -2.37 4.55 6.91
N GLN A 87 -3.65 4.81 7.17
CA GLN A 87 -4.07 5.51 8.38
C GLN A 87 -3.65 4.74 9.63
N TRP A 88 -3.86 3.44 9.63
CA TRP A 88 -3.46 2.60 10.75
C TRP A 88 -1.95 2.59 10.95
N LEU A 89 -1.19 2.49 9.87
CA LEU A 89 0.28 2.51 9.96
C LEU A 89 0.80 3.82 10.55
N VAL A 90 0.20 4.96 10.17
CA VAL A 90 0.57 6.26 10.73
C VAL A 90 0.34 6.27 12.24
N VAL A 91 -0.79 5.73 12.69
CA VAL A 91 -1.08 5.61 14.13
C VAL A 91 -0.06 4.71 14.82
N GLN A 92 0.46 3.71 14.12
CA GLN A 92 1.49 2.81 14.66
C GLN A 92 2.90 3.43 14.66
N GLY A 93 3.04 4.67 14.19
CA GLY A 93 4.33 5.38 14.22
C GLY A 93 5.10 5.34 12.92
N PHE A 94 4.50 4.87 11.83
CA PHE A 94 5.14 4.90 10.52
C PHE A 94 5.16 6.33 9.99
N THR A 95 6.31 6.81 9.56
CA THR A 95 6.53 8.22 9.29
C THR A 95 6.42 8.59 7.82
N ASN A 96 6.44 7.62 6.91
CA ASN A 96 6.45 7.91 5.47
C ASN A 96 5.63 6.86 4.72
N VAL A 97 4.31 6.98 4.79
CA VAL A 97 3.38 6.01 4.21
C VAL A 97 2.61 6.67 3.10
N LYS A 98 2.51 6.00 1.96
CA LYS A 98 1.78 6.51 0.81
C LYS A 98 0.82 5.45 0.28
N ASN A 99 -0.39 5.91 -0.04
CA ASN A 99 -1.42 5.09 -0.67
C ASN A 99 -1.28 5.16 -2.19
N VAL A 100 -1.28 4.03 -2.86
CA VAL A 100 -1.27 3.99 -4.33
C VAL A 100 -2.68 4.29 -4.83
N ILE A 101 -2.85 5.47 -5.44
CA ILE A 101 -4.14 5.92 -5.95
C ILE A 101 -4.60 5.01 -7.08
N GLY A 102 -5.84 4.57 -7.01
CA GLY A 102 -6.43 3.71 -8.04
C GLY A 102 -6.00 2.25 -7.97
N GLY A 103 -5.02 1.94 -7.12
CA GLY A 103 -4.61 0.57 -6.85
C GLY A 103 -4.06 -0.17 -8.07
N ILE A 104 -4.07 -1.50 -7.98
CA ILE A 104 -3.56 -2.35 -9.06
C ILE A 104 -4.45 -2.23 -10.31
N ASP A 105 -5.72 -1.87 -10.14
CA ASP A 105 -6.60 -1.64 -11.28
C ASP A 105 -6.06 -0.51 -12.17
N ALA A 106 -5.72 0.62 -11.59
CA ALA A 106 -5.12 1.73 -12.33
C ALA A 106 -3.75 1.35 -12.91
N TYR A 107 -2.96 0.59 -12.16
CA TYR A 107 -1.65 0.15 -12.63
C TYR A 107 -1.78 -0.75 -13.86
N SER A 108 -2.71 -1.67 -13.84
CA SER A 108 -2.99 -2.55 -14.99
C SER A 108 -3.45 -1.74 -16.21
N THR A 109 -4.33 -0.77 -15.99
CA THR A 109 -4.91 0.02 -17.08
C THR A 109 -3.92 0.99 -17.70
N LEU A 110 -3.07 1.62 -16.88
CA LEU A 110 -2.25 2.75 -17.32
C LEU A 110 -0.78 2.41 -17.51
N ILE A 111 -0.26 1.40 -16.80
CA ILE A 111 1.17 1.14 -16.77
C ILE A 111 1.51 -0.21 -17.41
N ASP A 112 0.91 -1.30 -16.92
CA ASP A 112 1.28 -2.66 -17.33
C ASP A 112 0.04 -3.46 -17.69
N HIS A 113 -0.27 -3.49 -18.98
CA HIS A 113 -1.46 -4.16 -19.50
C HIS A 113 -1.37 -5.69 -19.45
N SER A 114 -0.19 -6.24 -19.12
CA SER A 114 -0.04 -7.68 -18.93
C SER A 114 -0.61 -8.15 -17.59
N ILE A 115 -0.85 -7.23 -16.65
CA ILE A 115 -1.47 -7.55 -15.38
C ILE A 115 -2.98 -7.66 -15.61
N PRO A 116 -3.60 -8.81 -15.26
CA PRO A 116 -5.04 -8.95 -15.47
C PRO A 116 -5.85 -7.96 -14.64
N GLN A 117 -6.95 -7.51 -15.22
CA GLN A 117 -7.99 -6.78 -14.48
C GLN A 117 -9.00 -7.78 -13.94
N TYR A 118 -9.54 -7.47 -12.76
CA TYR A 118 -10.53 -8.36 -12.15
C TYR A 118 -11.59 -7.62 -11.37
#